data_fb66f6b7ae1732e6f86269d31ae77dde
#
_entry.id   fb66f6b7ae1732e6f86269d31ae77dde
#
_cell.length_a   1.000
_cell.length_b   1.000
_cell.length_c   1.000
_cell.angle_alpha   90.00
_cell.angle_beta   90.00
_cell.angle_gamma   90.00
#
_symmetry.space_group_name_H-M   'P 1'
#
loop_
_entity.id
_entity.type
_entity.pdbx_description
1 polymer ?
#
loop_
_entity_poly.entity_id
_entity_poly.type
_entity_poly.pdbx_seq_one_letter_code
_entity_poly.pdbx_strand_id
1 'polypeptide(L)'
;MFLRYQPKDTIETTDDFNSERIELTILPVVLSSVTVEGSFEPFYFNDGSNTADVSALTVTALDEDGNDFDVTGKVKWYAEANDDITVDETTGSIEFTAPGTYQVYAVVNGTESNRVPLQVLPERQLDTLTVNGTIPNLIYNDDTANTFDLSTLDVEAKDQYGEDMTLDDGLFEWRLATDKGYAEISGSVITGLVVGTDTVT
;
A
#
# COMPACT_ATOMS: atom_id res chain seq x y z
N MET A 1 -43.01 -14.59 28.97
CA MET A 1 -42.76 -15.76 29.84
C MET A 1 -43.58 -15.54 31.09
N PHE A 2 -44.52 -16.47 31.40
CA PHE A 2 -45.35 -16.33 32.59
C PHE A 2 -44.78 -17.25 33.66
N LEU A 3 -44.33 -16.68 34.79
CA LEU A 3 -44.01 -17.44 35.98
C LEU A 3 -45.29 -17.78 36.75
N ARG A 4 -45.62 -19.07 36.80
CA ARG A 4 -46.75 -19.55 37.56
C ARG A 4 -46.20 -20.24 38.82
N TYR A 5 -46.50 -19.73 39.98
CA TYR A 5 -46.21 -20.41 41.25
C TYR A 5 -47.36 -21.38 41.50
N GLN A 6 -47.05 -22.68 41.63
CA GLN A 6 -48.00 -23.68 42.16
C GLN A 6 -47.49 -24.11 43.57
N PRO A 7 -48.20 -23.78 44.64
CA PRO A 7 -47.91 -24.31 45.95
C PRO A 7 -48.20 -25.80 45.99
N LYS A 8 -47.31 -26.55 46.66
CA LYS A 8 -47.26 -28.02 46.68
C LYS A 8 -48.30 -28.63 47.67
N ASP A 9 -49.01 -27.84 48.44
CA ASP A 9 -50.03 -28.32 49.40
C ASP A 9 -51.36 -27.63 49.13
N THR A 10 -52.39 -28.49 49.09
CA THR A 10 -53.82 -28.17 48.91
C THR A 10 -54.30 -27.31 50.05
N ILE A 11 -54.27 -26.02 49.88
CA ILE A 11 -55.18 -25.11 50.59
C ILE A 11 -56.10 -24.58 49.48
N GLU A 12 -57.37 -25.00 49.53
CA GLU A 12 -58.40 -24.40 48.71
C GLU A 12 -58.60 -22.95 49.13
N THR A 13 -57.80 -22.06 48.65
CA THR A 13 -58.09 -20.64 48.62
C THR A 13 -58.07 -20.17 47.18
N THR A 14 -59.17 -19.67 46.74
CA THR A 14 -59.45 -19.14 45.41
C THR A 14 -58.71 -17.80 45.13
N ASP A 15 -57.56 -17.58 45.73
CA ASP A 15 -56.76 -16.43 45.44
C ASP A 15 -55.66 -16.84 44.49
N ASP A 16 -55.92 -16.64 43.20
CA ASP A 16 -54.93 -16.64 42.15
C ASP A 16 -53.93 -15.48 42.45
N PHE A 17 -52.80 -15.84 43.06
CA PHE A 17 -51.68 -14.89 43.12
C PHE A 17 -51.14 -14.67 41.72
N ASN A 18 -51.70 -13.71 41.01
CA ASN A 18 -51.13 -13.22 39.78
C ASN A 18 -50.03 -12.24 40.16
N SER A 19 -48.79 -12.65 39.93
CA SER A 19 -47.69 -11.66 39.90
C SER A 19 -48.03 -10.53 38.91
N GLU A 20 -47.73 -9.29 39.30
CA GLU A 20 -47.87 -8.18 38.35
C GLU A 20 -47.13 -8.53 37.06
N ARG A 21 -47.77 -8.23 35.94
CA ARG A 21 -47.12 -8.39 34.64
C ARG A 21 -46.01 -7.39 34.55
N ILE A 22 -44.75 -7.87 34.45
CA ILE A 22 -43.64 -7.03 34.05
C ILE A 22 -43.54 -7.12 32.54
N GLU A 23 -43.74 -6.01 31.85
CA GLU A 23 -43.57 -5.90 30.43
C GLU A 23 -42.04 -5.83 30.14
N LEU A 24 -41.54 -6.82 29.40
CA LEU A 24 -40.18 -6.81 28.89
C LEU A 24 -40.23 -6.40 27.42
N THR A 25 -39.75 -5.22 27.12
CA THR A 25 -39.55 -4.75 25.75
C THR A 25 -38.09 -4.98 25.39
N ILE A 26 -37.86 -5.76 24.36
CA ILE A 26 -36.53 -5.95 23.77
C ILE A 26 -36.46 -5.07 22.53
N LEU A 27 -35.67 -4.03 22.60
CA LEU A 27 -35.41 -3.13 21.47
C LEU A 27 -34.22 -3.68 20.67
N PRO A 28 -34.24 -3.56 19.33
CA PRO A 28 -33.06 -3.86 18.54
C PRO A 28 -31.97 -2.81 18.85
N VAL A 29 -30.71 -3.23 18.87
CA VAL A 29 -29.60 -2.30 18.87
C VAL A 29 -29.53 -1.62 17.50
N VAL A 30 -29.65 -0.29 17.50
CA VAL A 30 -29.63 0.52 16.28
C VAL A 30 -28.23 1.09 16.10
N LEU A 31 -27.63 0.85 14.93
CA LEU A 31 -26.33 1.38 14.57
C LEU A 31 -26.44 2.89 14.30
N SER A 32 -25.58 3.69 14.95
CA SER A 32 -25.56 5.15 14.83
C SER A 32 -24.44 5.64 13.92
N SER A 33 -23.24 5.09 14.06
CA SER A 33 -22.07 5.53 13.28
C SER A 33 -21.11 4.39 12.98
N VAL A 34 -20.40 4.55 11.86
CA VAL A 34 -19.29 3.68 11.44
C VAL A 34 -18.08 4.58 11.18
N THR A 35 -16.92 4.19 11.68
CA THR A 35 -15.66 4.91 11.47
C THR A 35 -14.59 3.95 10.98
N VAL A 36 -13.83 4.38 9.98
CA VAL A 36 -12.61 3.71 9.52
C VAL A 36 -11.42 4.53 9.96
N GLU A 37 -10.50 3.89 10.66
CA GLU A 37 -9.22 4.44 11.09
C GLU A 37 -8.07 3.76 10.36
N GLY A 38 -6.96 4.47 10.19
CA GLY A 38 -5.79 4.03 9.46
C GLY A 38 -5.58 4.80 8.16
N SER A 39 -4.57 4.42 7.41
CA SER A 39 -4.23 5.03 6.13
C SER A 39 -3.56 4.00 5.22
N PHE A 40 -3.62 4.26 3.93
CA PHE A 40 -2.80 3.55 2.96
C PHE A 40 -1.46 4.27 2.78
N GLU A 41 -0.37 3.50 2.65
CA GLU A 41 0.86 4.01 2.05
C GLU A 41 0.61 4.25 0.55
N PRO A 42 1.30 5.21 -0.08
CA PRO A 42 1.19 5.41 -1.53
C PRO A 42 1.61 4.17 -2.31
N PHE A 43 0.83 3.82 -3.34
CA PHE A 43 1.17 2.78 -4.30
C PHE A 43 1.74 3.42 -5.56
N TYR A 44 2.63 2.71 -6.23
CA TYR A 44 3.11 3.09 -7.56
C TYR A 44 2.48 2.17 -8.61
N PHE A 45 1.85 2.77 -9.61
CA PHE A 45 1.22 2.04 -10.70
C PHE A 45 2.28 1.23 -11.47
N ASN A 46 1.98 -0.03 -11.81
CA ASN A 46 2.89 -0.97 -12.47
C ASN A 46 4.22 -1.29 -11.73
N ASP A 47 4.33 -0.96 -10.46
CA ASP A 47 5.46 -1.37 -9.62
C ASP A 47 5.12 -2.69 -8.89
N GLY A 48 5.22 -3.80 -9.60
CA GLY A 48 4.96 -5.15 -9.13
C GLY A 48 3.49 -5.55 -9.20
N SER A 49 2.59 -4.96 -8.43
CA SER A 49 1.18 -5.32 -8.37
C SER A 49 0.29 -4.08 -8.34
N ASN A 50 -0.76 -4.08 -9.16
CA ASN A 50 -1.81 -3.03 -9.14
C ASN A 50 -2.94 -3.40 -8.18
N THR A 51 -2.59 -3.92 -7.00
CA THR A 51 -3.54 -4.34 -5.97
C THR A 51 -3.15 -3.78 -4.61
N ALA A 52 -4.16 -3.56 -3.79
CA ALA A 52 -4.04 -3.21 -2.39
C ALA A 52 -5.04 -4.02 -1.56
N ASP A 53 -4.98 -3.93 -0.25
CA ASP A 53 -5.98 -4.48 0.64
C ASP A 53 -6.25 -3.53 1.82
N VAL A 54 -7.33 -3.80 2.54
CA VAL A 54 -7.77 -2.99 3.69
C VAL A 54 -7.16 -3.41 5.02
N SER A 55 -6.12 -4.25 5.03
CA SER A 55 -5.52 -4.79 6.26
C SER A 55 -4.93 -3.74 7.20
N ALA A 56 -4.55 -2.57 6.65
CA ALA A 56 -4.06 -1.41 7.42
C ALA A 56 -5.19 -0.59 8.05
N LEU A 57 -6.46 -0.91 7.75
CA LEU A 57 -7.63 -0.16 8.19
C LEU A 57 -8.36 -0.91 9.31
N THR A 58 -8.87 -0.16 10.27
CA THR A 58 -9.69 -0.68 11.36
C THR A 58 -11.08 -0.06 11.29
N VAL A 59 -12.13 -0.88 11.37
CA VAL A 59 -13.52 -0.43 11.38
C VAL A 59 -14.05 -0.49 12.80
N THR A 60 -14.58 0.61 13.29
CA THR A 60 -15.32 0.73 14.54
C THR A 60 -16.73 1.25 14.28
N ALA A 61 -17.66 0.91 15.15
CA ALA A 61 -19.04 1.37 15.04
C ALA A 61 -19.65 1.57 16.42
N LEU A 62 -20.56 2.53 16.54
CA LEU A 62 -21.29 2.84 17.77
C LEU A 62 -22.79 2.71 17.53
N ASP A 63 -23.51 2.28 18.59
CA ASP A 63 -24.96 2.32 18.63
C ASP A 63 -25.49 3.72 18.98
N GLU A 64 -26.82 3.88 19.06
CA GLU A 64 -27.47 5.16 19.41
C GLU A 64 -27.17 5.63 20.84
N ASP A 65 -26.76 4.72 21.71
CA ASP A 65 -26.39 5.00 23.10
C ASP A 65 -24.90 5.28 23.27
N GLY A 66 -24.12 5.21 22.16
CA GLY A 66 -22.67 5.41 22.14
C GLY A 66 -21.84 4.22 22.60
N ASN A 67 -22.44 3.03 22.69
CA ASN A 67 -21.70 1.82 23.02
C ASN A 67 -21.12 1.17 21.74
N ASP A 68 -20.06 0.39 21.91
CA ASP A 68 -19.46 -0.37 20.82
C ASP A 68 -20.44 -1.34 20.18
N PHE A 69 -20.56 -1.26 18.87
CA PHE A 69 -21.35 -2.17 18.04
C PHE A 69 -20.44 -3.24 17.44
N ASP A 70 -20.76 -4.51 17.64
CA ASP A 70 -20.00 -5.63 17.04
C ASP A 70 -20.11 -5.63 15.52
N VAL A 71 -19.01 -5.35 14.84
CA VAL A 71 -18.89 -5.30 13.37
C VAL A 71 -18.42 -6.61 12.74
N THR A 72 -18.13 -7.65 13.54
CA THR A 72 -17.59 -8.94 13.08
C THR A 72 -18.48 -9.56 12.00
N GLY A 73 -17.91 -9.80 10.82
CA GLY A 73 -18.62 -10.38 9.67
C GLY A 73 -19.71 -9.52 9.05
N LYS A 74 -19.80 -8.23 9.42
CA LYS A 74 -20.83 -7.29 8.93
C LYS A 74 -20.25 -6.18 8.06
N VAL A 75 -18.93 -6.05 7.99
CA VAL A 75 -18.25 -5.02 7.21
C VAL A 75 -18.28 -5.40 5.75
N LYS A 76 -18.65 -4.45 4.91
CA LYS A 76 -18.49 -4.49 3.46
C LYS A 76 -17.68 -3.29 3.00
N TRP A 77 -16.79 -3.50 2.06
CA TRP A 77 -15.89 -2.48 1.55
C TRP A 77 -16.31 -1.98 0.19
N TYR A 78 -16.14 -0.70 -0.05
CA TYR A 78 -16.49 -0.01 -1.30
C TYR A 78 -15.46 1.08 -1.63
N ALA A 79 -15.42 1.45 -2.90
CA ALA A 79 -14.80 2.69 -3.34
C ALA A 79 -15.87 3.63 -3.92
N GLU A 80 -15.60 4.94 -3.92
CA GLU A 80 -16.43 5.88 -4.67
C GLU A 80 -16.41 5.52 -6.16
N ALA A 81 -17.54 5.73 -6.83
CA ALA A 81 -17.73 5.32 -8.21
C ALA A 81 -16.64 5.87 -9.13
N ASN A 82 -15.82 4.95 -9.66
CA ASN A 82 -14.74 5.22 -10.61
C ASN A 82 -14.46 3.92 -11.37
N ASP A 83 -14.30 4.01 -12.69
CA ASP A 83 -14.07 2.85 -13.55
C ASP A 83 -12.64 2.25 -13.40
N ASP A 84 -11.73 3.01 -12.78
CA ASP A 84 -10.33 2.63 -12.62
C ASP A 84 -10.03 1.90 -11.30
N ILE A 85 -11.03 1.68 -10.44
CA ILE A 85 -10.89 0.96 -9.18
C ILE A 85 -12.01 -0.03 -8.98
N THR A 86 -11.69 -1.21 -8.48
CA THR A 86 -12.66 -2.21 -8.02
C THR A 86 -12.29 -2.67 -6.61
N VAL A 87 -13.30 -2.93 -5.79
CA VAL A 87 -13.14 -3.43 -4.42
C VAL A 87 -13.99 -4.67 -4.25
N ASP A 88 -13.40 -5.76 -3.78
CA ASP A 88 -14.17 -6.91 -3.32
C ASP A 88 -14.85 -6.57 -1.99
N GLU A 89 -16.18 -6.56 -1.99
CA GLU A 89 -16.98 -6.13 -0.84
C GLU A 89 -16.70 -6.92 0.45
N THR A 90 -16.30 -8.19 0.31
CA THR A 90 -16.17 -9.11 1.45
C THR A 90 -14.76 -9.17 1.98
N THR A 91 -13.78 -9.24 1.08
CA THR A 91 -12.37 -9.39 1.44
C THR A 91 -11.66 -8.05 1.62
N GLY A 92 -12.18 -6.98 0.98
CA GLY A 92 -11.51 -5.69 0.93
C GLY A 92 -10.29 -5.68 0.01
N SER A 93 -10.16 -6.67 -0.89
CA SER A 93 -9.15 -6.64 -1.94
C SER A 93 -9.50 -5.55 -2.94
N ILE A 94 -8.50 -4.75 -3.30
CA ILE A 94 -8.64 -3.58 -4.17
C ILE A 94 -7.77 -3.82 -5.41
N GLU A 95 -8.34 -3.59 -6.59
CA GLU A 95 -7.61 -3.56 -7.86
C GLU A 95 -7.78 -2.18 -8.50
N PHE A 96 -6.70 -1.64 -9.06
CA PHE A 96 -6.71 -0.34 -9.76
C PHE A 96 -6.04 -0.47 -11.13
N THR A 97 -6.58 0.26 -12.11
CA THR A 97 -6.15 0.21 -13.53
C THR A 97 -5.49 1.48 -14.00
N ALA A 98 -5.47 2.53 -13.18
CA ALA A 98 -4.82 3.80 -13.48
C ALA A 98 -4.28 4.48 -12.22
N PRO A 99 -3.29 5.39 -12.36
CA PRO A 99 -2.91 6.30 -11.28
C PRO A 99 -4.04 7.25 -10.91
N GLY A 100 -4.15 7.58 -9.60
CA GLY A 100 -5.19 8.48 -9.11
C GLY A 100 -5.27 8.52 -7.60
N THR A 101 -6.22 9.27 -7.09
CA THR A 101 -6.59 9.24 -5.67
C THR A 101 -8.02 8.74 -5.58
N TYR A 102 -8.20 7.60 -4.96
CA TYR A 102 -9.47 6.92 -4.79
C TYR A 102 -9.94 7.05 -3.34
N GLN A 103 -11.25 7.02 -3.13
CA GLN A 103 -11.84 7.07 -1.80
C GLN A 103 -12.43 5.71 -1.45
N VAL A 104 -11.88 5.05 -0.43
CA VAL A 104 -12.33 3.75 0.08
C VAL A 104 -13.12 3.95 1.36
N TYR A 105 -14.21 3.19 1.55
CA TYR A 105 -15.04 3.28 2.74
C TYR A 105 -15.68 1.93 3.10
N ALA A 106 -16.09 1.82 4.34
CA ALA A 106 -16.81 0.66 4.85
C ALA A 106 -18.31 0.92 4.98
N VAL A 107 -19.10 -0.11 4.85
CA VAL A 107 -20.54 -0.11 5.13
C VAL A 107 -20.86 -1.22 6.13
N VAL A 108 -21.56 -0.88 7.20
CA VAL A 108 -22.05 -1.83 8.19
C VAL A 108 -23.56 -1.65 8.34
N ASN A 109 -24.34 -2.70 8.06
CA ASN A 109 -25.79 -2.67 8.13
C ASN A 109 -26.46 -1.49 7.37
N GLY A 110 -25.84 -1.04 6.27
CA GLY A 110 -26.34 0.08 5.46
C GLY A 110 -25.86 1.46 5.90
N THR A 111 -25.09 1.58 6.99
CA THR A 111 -24.46 2.83 7.43
C THR A 111 -23.05 2.92 6.88
N GLU A 112 -22.74 4.02 6.19
CA GLU A 112 -21.41 4.29 5.61
C GLU A 112 -20.47 4.93 6.62
N SER A 113 -19.17 4.62 6.49
CA SER A 113 -18.08 5.28 7.21
C SER A 113 -17.63 6.58 6.56
N ASN A 114 -16.66 7.25 7.21
CA ASN A 114 -15.79 8.23 6.54
C ASN A 114 -15.02 7.57 5.38
N ARG A 115 -14.49 8.41 4.48
CA ARG A 115 -13.65 8.02 3.35
C ARG A 115 -12.18 8.04 3.76
N VAL A 116 -11.44 7.04 3.29
CA VAL A 116 -9.99 6.94 3.44
C VAL A 116 -9.36 7.03 2.06
N PRO A 117 -8.47 8.00 1.81
CA PRO A 117 -7.84 8.14 0.50
C PRO A 117 -6.82 7.03 0.26
N LEU A 118 -6.90 6.41 -0.92
CA LEU A 118 -5.91 5.51 -1.50
C LEU A 118 -5.22 6.27 -2.63
N GLN A 119 -3.94 6.57 -2.48
CA GLN A 119 -3.16 7.26 -3.49
C GLN A 119 -2.37 6.25 -4.34
N VAL A 120 -2.61 6.27 -5.65
CA VAL A 120 -1.86 5.51 -6.65
C VAL A 120 -1.10 6.52 -7.50
N LEU A 121 0.21 6.56 -7.33
CA LEU A 121 1.13 7.43 -8.07
C LEU A 121 1.41 6.82 -9.46
N PRO A 122 1.77 7.63 -10.46
CA PRO A 122 2.27 7.14 -11.74
C PRO A 122 3.42 6.15 -11.58
N GLU A 123 3.59 5.30 -12.58
CA GLU A 123 4.70 4.37 -12.69
C GLU A 123 6.04 5.06 -12.44
N ARG A 124 6.92 4.41 -11.70
CA ARG A 124 8.26 4.91 -11.40
C ARG A 124 9.07 4.98 -12.68
N GLN A 125 9.72 6.11 -12.91
CA GLN A 125 10.59 6.37 -14.07
C GLN A 125 11.92 6.93 -13.59
N LEU A 126 13.00 6.51 -14.23
CA LEU A 126 14.32 7.04 -13.96
C LEU A 126 14.34 8.56 -14.25
N ASP A 127 14.70 9.33 -13.23
CA ASP A 127 14.86 10.79 -13.33
C ASP A 127 16.34 11.19 -13.27
N THR A 128 17.08 10.64 -12.31
CA THR A 128 18.50 10.95 -12.16
C THR A 128 19.36 9.69 -12.13
N LEU A 129 20.53 9.80 -12.77
CA LEU A 129 21.59 8.80 -12.72
C LEU A 129 22.88 9.49 -12.31
N THR A 130 23.49 9.05 -11.22
CA THR A 130 24.71 9.63 -10.68
C THR A 130 25.78 8.56 -10.59
N VAL A 131 26.98 8.89 -11.03
CA VAL A 131 28.15 8.02 -10.90
C VAL A 131 29.10 8.62 -9.86
N ASN A 132 29.38 7.86 -8.81
CA ASN A 132 30.28 8.22 -7.73
C ASN A 132 31.59 7.44 -7.86
N GLY A 133 32.71 8.12 -7.67
CA GLY A 133 34.01 7.54 -7.74
C GLY A 133 34.95 8.27 -8.70
N THR A 134 36.08 7.71 -8.95
CA THR A 134 37.12 8.28 -9.82
C THR A 134 37.80 7.17 -10.63
N ILE A 135 38.02 7.44 -11.90
CA ILE A 135 38.85 6.60 -12.75
C ILE A 135 40.29 7.03 -12.53
N PRO A 136 41.22 6.12 -12.17
CA PRO A 136 42.65 6.47 -12.03
C PRO A 136 43.26 6.83 -13.40
N ASN A 137 44.41 7.47 -13.39
CA ASN A 137 45.15 7.65 -14.62
C ASN A 137 45.59 6.31 -15.20
N LEU A 138 45.18 6.01 -16.41
CA LEU A 138 45.63 4.82 -17.13
C LEU A 138 47.03 5.08 -17.73
N ILE A 139 47.93 4.10 -17.64
CA ILE A 139 49.29 4.24 -18.11
C ILE A 139 49.42 3.56 -19.47
N TYR A 140 49.60 4.36 -20.53
CA TYR A 140 49.74 3.84 -21.88
C TYR A 140 50.96 2.88 -22.00
N ASN A 141 50.73 1.74 -22.70
CA ASN A 141 51.68 0.65 -22.85
C ASN A 141 52.10 -0.08 -21.53
N ASP A 142 51.29 0.01 -20.50
CA ASP A 142 51.45 -0.80 -19.27
C ASP A 142 50.36 -1.87 -19.23
N ASP A 143 50.73 -3.13 -19.39
CA ASP A 143 49.75 -4.24 -19.46
C ASP A 143 48.90 -4.42 -18.18
N THR A 144 49.31 -3.79 -17.06
CA THR A 144 48.61 -3.93 -15.79
C THR A 144 47.89 -2.65 -15.34
N ALA A 145 48.37 -1.48 -15.80
CA ALA A 145 47.83 -0.18 -15.39
C ALA A 145 47.11 0.58 -16.53
N ASN A 146 46.91 -0.05 -17.69
CA ASN A 146 46.27 0.53 -18.86
C ASN A 146 44.76 0.30 -18.92
N THR A 147 44.17 -0.40 -17.96
CA THR A 147 42.75 -0.72 -17.91
C THR A 147 42.14 -0.37 -16.56
N PHE A 148 40.83 -0.11 -16.56
CA PHE A 148 40.04 0.08 -15.36
C PHE A 148 38.65 -0.50 -15.54
N ASP A 149 38.15 -1.18 -14.53
CA ASP A 149 36.82 -1.74 -14.54
C ASP A 149 35.79 -0.72 -13.99
N LEU A 150 34.98 -0.16 -14.88
CA LEU A 150 33.96 0.83 -14.57
C LEU A 150 32.85 0.26 -13.66
N SER A 151 32.67 -1.06 -13.59
CA SER A 151 31.71 -1.69 -12.68
C SER A 151 32.07 -1.51 -11.21
N THR A 152 33.30 -1.05 -10.92
CA THR A 152 33.74 -0.72 -9.57
C THR A 152 33.30 0.67 -9.10
N LEU A 153 32.77 1.48 -10.01
CA LEU A 153 32.18 2.79 -9.68
C LEU A 153 30.77 2.56 -9.11
N ASP A 154 30.42 3.40 -8.15
CA ASP A 154 29.10 3.38 -7.57
C ASP A 154 28.11 4.17 -8.45
N VAL A 155 27.05 3.51 -8.90
CA VAL A 155 26.02 4.10 -9.76
C VAL A 155 24.72 4.16 -9.00
N GLU A 156 24.27 5.37 -8.69
CA GLU A 156 23.00 5.64 -8.02
C GLU A 156 21.96 6.09 -9.03
N ALA A 157 20.79 5.50 -8.96
CA ALA A 157 19.63 5.87 -9.76
C ALA A 157 18.47 6.29 -8.88
N LYS A 158 17.80 7.38 -9.22
CA LYS A 158 16.60 7.83 -8.53
C LYS A 158 15.48 8.07 -9.52
N ASP A 159 14.27 7.78 -9.05
CA ASP A 159 13.05 8.07 -9.81
C ASP A 159 12.61 9.55 -9.66
N GLN A 160 11.52 9.90 -10.33
CA GLN A 160 10.91 11.23 -10.29
C GLN A 160 10.34 11.63 -8.91
N TYR A 161 10.30 10.70 -7.96
CA TYR A 161 9.89 10.95 -6.58
C TYR A 161 11.09 11.10 -5.63
N GLY A 162 12.31 10.90 -6.16
CA GLY A 162 13.56 10.95 -5.40
C GLY A 162 13.90 9.65 -4.67
N GLU A 163 13.14 8.57 -4.93
CA GLU A 163 13.37 7.26 -4.35
C GLU A 163 14.41 6.48 -5.15
N ASP A 164 15.18 5.64 -4.46
CA ASP A 164 16.20 4.83 -5.09
C ASP A 164 15.58 3.81 -6.04
N MET A 165 16.18 3.67 -7.24
CA MET A 165 15.83 2.65 -8.22
C MET A 165 16.92 1.61 -8.34
N THR A 166 16.53 0.35 -8.40
CA THR A 166 17.47 -0.71 -8.78
C THR A 166 17.62 -0.70 -10.30
N LEU A 167 18.88 -0.62 -10.75
CA LEU A 167 19.22 -0.75 -12.16
C LEU A 167 19.56 -2.22 -12.43
N ASP A 168 18.83 -2.84 -13.33
CA ASP A 168 19.22 -4.16 -13.85
C ASP A 168 20.39 -4.01 -14.82
N ASP A 169 21.24 -5.04 -14.86
CA ASP A 169 22.36 -5.09 -15.80
C ASP A 169 21.85 -4.90 -17.24
N GLY A 170 22.37 -3.89 -17.91
CA GLY A 170 22.02 -3.58 -19.31
C GLY A 170 21.01 -2.44 -19.49
N LEU A 171 20.48 -1.83 -18.40
CA LEU A 171 19.66 -0.63 -18.48
C LEU A 171 20.48 0.66 -18.74
N PHE A 172 21.77 0.60 -18.54
CA PHE A 172 22.69 1.69 -18.85
C PHE A 172 23.96 1.15 -19.51
N GLU A 173 24.66 1.98 -20.22
CA GLU A 173 25.93 1.66 -20.86
C GLU A 173 26.95 2.78 -20.63
N TRP A 174 28.20 2.37 -20.48
CA TRP A 174 29.32 3.30 -20.39
C TRP A 174 29.70 3.80 -21.76
N ARG A 175 29.91 5.11 -21.89
CA ARG A 175 30.33 5.75 -23.15
C ARG A 175 31.44 6.75 -22.90
N LEU A 176 32.30 6.95 -23.92
CA LEU A 176 33.18 8.08 -23.97
C LEU A 176 32.40 9.32 -24.44
N ALA A 177 32.55 10.44 -23.75
CA ALA A 177 31.89 11.70 -24.11
C ALA A 177 32.34 12.20 -25.47
N THR A 178 33.57 11.87 -25.89
CA THR A 178 34.12 12.21 -27.22
C THR A 178 34.92 11.02 -27.74
N ASP A 179 34.71 10.69 -29.03
CA ASP A 179 35.51 9.66 -29.71
C ASP A 179 36.75 10.29 -30.29
N LYS A 180 37.78 10.54 -29.46
CA LYS A 180 39.09 11.05 -29.87
C LYS A 180 40.12 9.95 -30.10
N GLY A 181 39.75 8.70 -29.86
CA GLY A 181 40.63 7.56 -30.01
C GLY A 181 41.70 7.47 -28.91
N TYR A 182 41.51 8.14 -27.74
CA TYR A 182 42.43 8.07 -26.64
C TYR A 182 42.17 6.82 -25.78
N ALA A 183 40.95 6.34 -25.74
CA ALA A 183 40.54 5.16 -25.02
C ALA A 183 39.45 4.42 -25.78
N GLU A 184 39.17 3.21 -25.39
CA GLU A 184 38.00 2.43 -25.80
C GLU A 184 37.31 1.82 -24.58
N ILE A 185 36.00 1.57 -24.71
CA ILE A 185 35.21 0.87 -23.70
C ILE A 185 34.68 -0.41 -24.34
N SER A 186 34.89 -1.54 -23.64
CA SER A 186 34.33 -2.84 -24.03
C SER A 186 33.64 -3.44 -22.79
N GLY A 187 32.31 -3.48 -22.84
CA GLY A 187 31.50 -3.81 -21.64
C GLY A 187 31.73 -2.77 -20.53
N SER A 188 32.19 -3.23 -19.36
CA SER A 188 32.53 -2.35 -18.23
C SER A 188 34.03 -1.95 -18.18
N VAL A 189 34.85 -2.38 -19.13
CA VAL A 189 36.30 -2.14 -19.07
C VAL A 189 36.71 -1.00 -20.02
N ILE A 190 37.35 0.03 -19.48
CA ILE A 190 38.01 1.07 -20.24
C ILE A 190 39.47 0.75 -20.42
N THR A 191 40.01 0.93 -21.63
CA THR A 191 41.41 0.72 -22.00
C THR A 191 41.98 1.96 -22.64
N GLY A 192 43.16 2.42 -22.20
CA GLY A 192 43.89 3.52 -22.84
C GLY A 192 44.59 3.05 -24.11
N LEU A 193 44.37 3.76 -25.23
CA LEU A 193 44.96 3.44 -26.55
C LEU A 193 46.11 4.38 -26.89
N VAL A 194 46.05 5.63 -26.52
CA VAL A 194 47.04 6.67 -26.84
C VAL A 194 47.00 7.73 -25.72
N VAL A 195 48.11 8.42 -25.55
CA VAL A 195 48.21 9.49 -24.55
C VAL A 195 47.23 10.64 -24.89
N GLY A 196 46.32 10.91 -23.96
CA GLY A 196 45.31 11.96 -24.11
C GLY A 196 44.38 12.01 -22.91
N THR A 197 43.30 12.80 -23.00
CA THR A 197 42.29 12.94 -21.96
C THR A 197 40.89 12.83 -22.62
N ASP A 198 40.08 11.97 -22.05
CA ASP A 198 38.68 11.86 -22.41
C ASP A 198 37.81 11.80 -21.14
N THR A 199 36.48 11.82 -21.30
CA THR A 199 35.52 11.75 -20.22
C THR A 199 34.60 10.54 -20.45
N VAL A 200 34.33 9.78 -19.40
CA VAL A 200 33.34 8.70 -19.41
C VAL A 200 32.01 9.23 -18.93
N THR A 201 30.95 8.85 -19.59
CA THR A 201 29.57 9.20 -19.26
C THR A 201 28.69 7.95 -19.22
#